data_2e47323642eaff207b8d17ff05da322e
#
_entry.id   2e47323642eaff207b8d17ff05da322e
#
_cell.length_a   1.000
_cell.length_b   1.000
_cell.length_c   1.000
_cell.angle_alpha   90.00
_cell.angle_beta   90.00
_cell.angle_gamma   90.00
#
_symmetry.space_group_name_H-M   'P 1'
#
loop_
_entity.id
_entity.type
_entity.pdbx_description
1 polymer ?
#
loop_
_entity_poly.entity_id
_entity_poly.type
_entity_poly.pdbx_seq_one_letter_code
_entity_poly.pdbx_strand_id
1 'polypeptide(L)'
;LYGVDLVKTYAVNEALSALIMLVALLFVCLTEKKEFLIHCYLISYAFFFLLSFISFSKKFKSITSKLVSSEKINSMKVIKSFANYGLVSMVGTVASTSTSYISLIIIGIHLSHSDAGIYSSVLTIVSILMFFPKLFTQVFLPEFSKLFGEGDNKRIFQIFNKTNSVMILLSALICLIVFIFSHNILSIFGKEFSEGSLILRILIPSLFIRMISIPFVSFLSGTKYVLYPNIGGIIILIISSLCWVLLVPDYNLVGIAIGYTAGIVIGIGYQIFVAILKIKSFSTNY
;
A
#
# COMPACT_ATOMS: atom_id res chain seq x y z
N LEU A 1 -3.52 -3.34 -16.69
CA LEU A 1 -4.78 -4.10 -16.80
C LEU A 1 -5.98 -3.33 -16.25
N TYR A 2 -5.84 -2.62 -15.12
CA TYR A 2 -6.92 -1.78 -14.56
C TYR A 2 -7.41 -0.71 -15.55
N GLY A 3 -6.48 -0.02 -16.21
CA GLY A 3 -6.81 1.06 -17.16
C GLY A 3 -7.53 0.64 -18.43
N VAL A 4 -7.62 -0.66 -18.70
CA VAL A 4 -8.32 -1.23 -19.87
C VAL A 4 -9.47 -2.16 -19.48
N ASP A 5 -9.99 -2.00 -18.25
CA ASP A 5 -11.14 -2.77 -17.71
C ASP A 5 -10.92 -4.29 -17.69
N LEU A 6 -9.69 -4.71 -17.36
CA LEU A 6 -9.30 -6.12 -17.23
C LEU A 6 -9.13 -6.55 -15.77
N VAL A 7 -9.90 -5.96 -14.86
CA VAL A 7 -9.77 -6.23 -13.42
C VAL A 7 -9.96 -7.71 -13.09
N LYS A 8 -10.97 -8.37 -13.69
CA LYS A 8 -11.19 -9.82 -13.51
C LYS A 8 -9.99 -10.65 -14.00
N THR A 9 -9.44 -10.30 -15.16
CA THR A 9 -8.28 -10.99 -15.75
C THR A 9 -7.04 -10.80 -14.87
N TYR A 10 -6.85 -9.59 -14.32
CA TYR A 10 -5.78 -9.30 -13.37
C TYR A 10 -5.91 -10.18 -12.12
N ALA A 11 -7.09 -10.22 -11.50
CA ALA A 11 -7.34 -11.01 -10.31
C ALA A 11 -7.12 -12.52 -10.54
N VAL A 12 -7.54 -13.04 -11.69
CA VAL A 12 -7.32 -14.45 -12.07
C VAL A 12 -5.82 -14.73 -12.26
N ASN A 13 -5.09 -13.86 -12.96
CA ASN A 13 -3.66 -14.02 -13.18
C ASN A 13 -2.88 -13.96 -11.86
N GLU A 14 -3.26 -13.06 -10.95
CA GLU A 14 -2.68 -12.95 -9.61
C GLU A 14 -2.96 -14.20 -8.77
N ALA A 15 -4.19 -14.71 -8.77
CA ALA A 15 -4.55 -15.93 -8.06
C ALA A 15 -3.80 -17.16 -8.59
N LEU A 16 -3.65 -17.29 -9.92
CA LEU A 16 -2.89 -18.36 -10.53
C LEU A 16 -1.40 -18.30 -10.17
N SER A 17 -0.81 -17.11 -10.18
CA SER A 17 0.60 -16.95 -9.80
C SER A 17 0.82 -17.21 -8.32
N ALA A 18 -0.13 -16.83 -7.45
CA ALA A 18 -0.09 -17.14 -6.03
C ALA A 18 -0.20 -18.66 -5.75
N LEU A 19 -1.03 -19.37 -6.51
CA LEU A 19 -1.11 -20.85 -6.45
C LEU A 19 0.23 -21.50 -6.84
N ILE A 20 0.85 -21.04 -7.93
CA ILE A 20 2.18 -21.55 -8.35
C ILE A 20 3.21 -21.30 -7.25
N MET A 21 3.21 -20.10 -6.66
CA MET A 21 4.10 -19.76 -5.56
C MET A 21 3.88 -20.69 -4.36
N LEU A 22 2.63 -20.95 -3.99
CA LEU A 22 2.27 -21.83 -2.89
C LEU A 22 2.75 -23.27 -3.13
N VAL A 23 2.51 -23.82 -4.31
CA VAL A 23 2.98 -25.14 -4.70
C VAL A 23 4.52 -25.24 -4.68
N ALA A 24 5.20 -24.20 -5.21
CA ALA A 24 6.65 -24.14 -5.22
C ALA A 24 7.22 -24.05 -3.78
N LEU A 25 6.60 -23.28 -2.90
CA LEU A 25 7.00 -23.17 -1.49
C LEU A 25 6.76 -24.48 -0.73
N LEU A 26 5.64 -25.18 -0.99
CA LEU A 26 5.39 -26.52 -0.43
C LEU A 26 6.46 -27.52 -0.88
N PHE A 27 6.86 -27.50 -2.15
CA PHE A 27 7.92 -28.33 -2.66
C PHE A 27 9.26 -28.06 -1.96
N VAL A 28 9.63 -26.78 -1.76
CA VAL A 28 10.85 -26.42 -1.02
C VAL A 28 10.76 -26.86 0.44
N CYS A 29 9.61 -26.72 1.07
CA CYS A 29 9.39 -27.15 2.45
C CYS A 29 9.57 -28.67 2.60
N LEU A 30 9.01 -29.46 1.67
CA LEU A 30 9.11 -30.91 1.68
C LEU A 30 10.51 -31.45 1.34
N THR A 31 11.28 -30.69 0.55
CA THR A 31 12.65 -31.07 0.14
C THR A 31 13.74 -30.50 1.03
N GLU A 32 13.38 -29.63 1.99
CA GLU A 32 14.30 -28.90 2.89
C GLU A 32 15.37 -28.05 2.18
N LYS A 33 15.25 -27.86 0.86
CA LYS A 33 16.20 -27.12 0.02
C LYS A 33 15.93 -25.63 0.03
N LYS A 34 16.28 -24.95 1.13
CA LYS A 34 16.03 -23.51 1.37
C LYS A 34 16.64 -22.59 0.29
N GLU A 35 17.67 -23.03 -0.41
CA GLU A 35 18.34 -22.27 -1.48
C GLU A 35 17.38 -21.95 -2.65
N PHE A 36 16.33 -22.76 -2.86
CA PHE A 36 15.38 -22.53 -3.95
C PHE A 36 14.27 -21.52 -3.63
N LEU A 37 14.19 -20.98 -2.39
CA LEU A 37 13.16 -20.02 -2.01
C LEU A 37 13.11 -18.80 -2.97
N ILE A 38 14.28 -18.23 -3.31
CA ILE A 38 14.37 -17.09 -4.23
C ILE A 38 13.86 -17.45 -5.61
N HIS A 39 14.17 -18.66 -6.09
CA HIS A 39 13.72 -19.13 -7.40
C HIS A 39 12.20 -19.31 -7.48
N CYS A 40 11.55 -19.73 -6.38
CA CYS A 40 10.08 -19.83 -6.31
C CYS A 40 9.41 -18.47 -6.52
N TYR A 41 9.94 -17.41 -5.90
CA TYR A 41 9.47 -16.04 -6.11
C TYR A 41 9.67 -15.61 -7.57
N LEU A 42 10.88 -15.80 -8.12
CA LEU A 42 11.19 -15.43 -9.50
C LEU A 42 10.26 -16.11 -10.51
N ILE A 43 10.04 -17.42 -10.37
CA ILE A 43 9.15 -18.20 -11.24
C ILE A 43 7.72 -17.68 -11.17
N SER A 44 7.21 -17.45 -9.96
CA SER A 44 5.84 -16.96 -9.76
C SER A 44 5.63 -15.58 -10.40
N TYR A 45 6.55 -14.64 -10.18
CA TYR A 45 6.46 -13.29 -10.77
C TYR A 45 6.69 -13.30 -12.29
N ALA A 46 7.60 -14.12 -12.80
CA ALA A 46 7.78 -14.29 -14.25
C ALA A 46 6.50 -14.83 -14.91
N PHE A 47 5.85 -15.79 -14.29
CA PHE A 47 4.60 -16.36 -14.77
C PHE A 47 3.46 -15.32 -14.75
N PHE A 48 3.34 -14.54 -13.66
CA PHE A 48 2.38 -13.44 -13.57
C PHE A 48 2.61 -12.40 -14.66
N PHE A 49 3.88 -12.03 -14.91
CA PHE A 49 4.24 -11.09 -15.97
C PHE A 49 3.82 -11.61 -17.35
N LEU A 50 4.15 -12.87 -17.66
CA LEU A 50 3.82 -13.49 -18.96
C LEU A 50 2.30 -13.54 -19.20
N LEU A 51 1.52 -14.00 -18.21
CA LEU A 51 0.06 -14.05 -18.32
C LEU A 51 -0.54 -12.65 -18.50
N SER A 52 -0.04 -11.69 -17.73
CA SER A 52 -0.52 -10.30 -17.80
C SER A 52 -0.15 -9.64 -19.13
N PHE A 53 1.03 -9.92 -19.66
CA PHE A 53 1.47 -9.42 -20.96
C PHE A 53 0.63 -10.00 -22.11
N ILE A 54 0.35 -11.30 -22.10
CA ILE A 54 -0.51 -11.95 -23.10
C ILE A 54 -1.93 -11.38 -23.06
N SER A 55 -2.49 -11.24 -21.86
CA SER A 55 -3.84 -10.71 -21.67
C SER A 55 -3.96 -9.25 -22.14
N PHE A 56 -2.95 -8.44 -21.80
CA PHE A 56 -2.87 -7.04 -22.26
C PHE A 56 -2.73 -6.94 -23.77
N SER A 57 -1.82 -7.71 -24.39
CA SER A 57 -1.56 -7.67 -25.83
C SER A 57 -2.81 -8.03 -26.65
N LYS A 58 -3.58 -9.03 -26.21
CA LYS A 58 -4.84 -9.41 -26.86
C LYS A 58 -5.88 -8.27 -26.82
N LYS A 59 -6.04 -7.63 -25.66
CA LYS A 59 -7.02 -6.55 -25.49
C LYS A 59 -6.56 -5.27 -26.17
N PHE A 60 -5.26 -4.96 -26.14
CA PHE A 60 -4.69 -3.79 -26.79
C PHE A 60 -4.94 -3.82 -28.32
N LYS A 61 -4.72 -4.96 -28.98
CA LYS A 61 -5.07 -5.15 -30.39
C LYS A 61 -6.53 -4.84 -30.69
N SER A 62 -7.45 -5.29 -29.83
CA SER A 62 -8.89 -5.04 -29.96
C SER A 62 -9.26 -3.56 -29.78
N ILE A 63 -8.57 -2.84 -28.92
CA ILE A 63 -8.80 -1.41 -28.68
C ILE A 63 -8.24 -0.58 -29.82
N THR A 64 -7.02 -0.87 -30.26
CA THR A 64 -6.35 -0.14 -31.34
C THR A 64 -7.11 -0.27 -32.67
N SER A 65 -7.71 -1.42 -32.95
CA SER A 65 -8.54 -1.59 -34.14
C SER A 65 -9.80 -0.74 -34.16
N LYS A 66 -10.30 -0.33 -32.97
CA LYS A 66 -11.48 0.54 -32.82
C LYS A 66 -11.15 2.05 -32.81
N LEU A 67 -9.88 2.41 -32.52
CA LEU A 67 -9.44 3.80 -32.35
C LEU A 67 -8.80 4.41 -33.61
N VAL A 68 -8.76 3.71 -34.73
CA VAL A 68 -8.12 4.16 -35.98
C VAL A 68 -8.76 5.41 -36.61
N SER A 69 -9.74 6.04 -35.99
CA SER A 69 -10.47 7.18 -36.57
C SER A 69 -10.34 8.53 -35.85
N SER A 70 -9.38 8.75 -34.96
CA SER A 70 -9.27 10.06 -34.32
C SER A 70 -7.85 10.57 -34.12
N GLU A 71 -7.65 11.76 -34.63
CA GLU A 71 -6.59 12.77 -34.39
C GLU A 71 -5.12 12.29 -34.21
N LYS A 72 -4.21 12.92 -34.95
CA LYS A 72 -2.76 12.81 -34.73
C LYS A 72 -2.40 13.27 -33.32
N ILE A 73 -2.56 12.39 -32.34
CA ILE A 73 -2.07 12.59 -31.00
C ILE A 73 -0.55 12.70 -31.08
N ASN A 74 0.02 13.80 -30.57
CA ASN A 74 1.47 13.93 -30.46
C ASN A 74 1.97 12.94 -29.41
N SER A 75 2.30 11.71 -29.87
CA SER A 75 2.69 10.58 -29.05
C SER A 75 3.85 10.89 -28.10
N MET A 76 4.77 11.77 -28.49
CA MET A 76 5.89 12.17 -27.64
C MET A 76 5.45 12.98 -26.40
N LYS A 77 4.47 13.90 -26.54
CA LYS A 77 3.92 14.64 -25.41
C LYS A 77 3.18 13.72 -24.44
N VAL A 78 2.44 12.75 -24.97
CA VAL A 78 1.71 11.76 -24.16
C VAL A 78 2.69 10.88 -23.40
N ILE A 79 3.70 10.33 -24.05
CA ILE A 79 4.74 9.49 -23.44
C ILE A 79 5.46 10.27 -22.32
N LYS A 80 5.85 11.51 -22.57
CA LYS A 80 6.53 12.36 -21.59
C LYS A 80 5.64 12.64 -20.37
N SER A 81 4.34 12.89 -20.58
CA SER A 81 3.38 13.10 -19.49
C SER A 81 3.22 11.83 -18.64
N PHE A 82 3.07 10.65 -19.26
CA PHE A 82 2.99 9.38 -18.57
C PHE A 82 4.29 9.03 -17.83
N ALA A 83 5.45 9.28 -18.43
CA ALA A 83 6.74 9.05 -17.80
C ALA A 83 6.93 9.93 -16.55
N ASN A 84 6.60 11.22 -16.64
CA ASN A 84 6.67 12.12 -15.49
C ASN A 84 5.71 11.71 -14.37
N TYR A 85 4.47 11.35 -14.72
CA TYR A 85 3.50 10.84 -13.75
C TYR A 85 3.99 9.56 -13.07
N GLY A 86 4.51 8.60 -13.85
CA GLY A 86 5.06 7.35 -13.37
C GLY A 86 6.27 7.55 -12.45
N LEU A 87 7.21 8.42 -12.82
CA LEU A 87 8.39 8.72 -12.01
C LEU A 87 7.99 9.36 -10.66
N VAL A 88 7.11 10.35 -10.68
CA VAL A 88 6.62 11.00 -9.44
C VAL A 88 5.93 10.00 -8.54
N SER A 89 5.05 9.15 -9.09
CA SER A 89 4.36 8.09 -8.33
C SER A 89 5.34 7.04 -7.78
N MET A 90 6.37 6.69 -8.55
CA MET A 90 7.41 5.76 -8.13
C MET A 90 8.19 6.27 -6.91
N VAL A 91 8.65 7.52 -6.95
CA VAL A 91 9.43 8.11 -5.85
C VAL A 91 8.64 8.08 -4.53
N GLY A 92 7.40 8.53 -4.52
CA GLY A 92 6.57 8.52 -3.31
C GLY A 92 6.26 7.12 -2.80
N THR A 93 5.98 6.18 -3.71
CA THR A 93 5.70 4.79 -3.35
C THR A 93 6.95 4.11 -2.80
N VAL A 94 8.11 4.28 -3.45
CA VAL A 94 9.39 3.75 -2.97
C VAL A 94 9.71 4.33 -1.60
N ALA A 95 9.58 5.64 -1.38
CA ALA A 95 9.85 6.28 -0.11
C ALA A 95 8.99 5.68 1.03
N SER A 96 7.67 5.60 0.83
CA SER A 96 6.77 5.07 1.85
C SER A 96 6.95 3.57 2.12
N THR A 97 7.25 2.78 1.10
CA THR A 97 7.46 1.33 1.23
C THR A 97 8.82 1.03 1.84
N SER A 98 9.86 1.76 1.45
CA SER A 98 11.22 1.61 1.99
C SER A 98 11.28 1.85 3.50
N THR A 99 10.38 2.66 4.06
CA THR A 99 10.34 2.91 5.51
C THR A 99 10.27 1.61 6.33
N SER A 100 9.47 0.63 5.91
CA SER A 100 9.37 -0.67 6.60
C SER A 100 10.65 -1.51 6.49
N TYR A 101 11.31 -1.47 5.33
CA TYR A 101 12.56 -2.22 5.12
C TYR A 101 13.75 -1.55 5.81
N ILE A 102 13.81 -0.22 5.78
CA ILE A 102 14.86 0.55 6.47
C ILE A 102 14.78 0.33 7.97
N SER A 103 13.59 0.24 8.57
CA SER A 103 13.44 -0.08 9.99
C SER A 103 14.08 -1.43 10.36
N LEU A 104 13.88 -2.46 9.52
CA LEU A 104 14.50 -3.77 9.73
C LEU A 104 16.02 -3.73 9.55
N ILE A 105 16.52 -2.96 8.59
CA ILE A 105 17.98 -2.77 8.39
C ILE A 105 18.59 -2.10 9.62
N ILE A 106 17.97 -1.05 10.15
CA ILE A 106 18.45 -0.36 11.36
C ILE A 106 18.48 -1.30 12.55
N ILE A 107 17.43 -2.14 12.73
CA ILE A 107 17.41 -3.16 13.78
C ILE A 107 18.57 -4.14 13.60
N GLY A 108 18.79 -4.64 12.38
CA GLY A 108 19.88 -5.58 12.09
C GLY A 108 21.30 -5.01 12.33
N ILE A 109 21.47 -3.69 12.21
CA ILE A 109 22.77 -3.02 12.43
C ILE A 109 22.99 -2.68 13.91
N HIS A 110 21.95 -2.20 14.61
CA HIS A 110 22.08 -1.61 15.95
C HIS A 110 21.55 -2.48 17.08
N LEU A 111 20.70 -3.46 16.78
CA LEU A 111 20.04 -4.32 17.76
C LEU A 111 20.35 -5.80 17.48
N SER A 112 19.64 -6.71 18.18
CA SER A 112 19.85 -8.15 18.03
C SER A 112 19.04 -8.77 16.87
N HIS A 113 19.45 -9.96 16.43
CA HIS A 113 18.67 -10.76 15.49
C HIS A 113 17.31 -11.18 16.07
N SER A 114 17.22 -11.36 17.39
CA SER A 114 15.97 -11.63 18.09
C SER A 114 15.01 -10.46 17.95
N ASP A 115 15.49 -9.22 18.15
CA ASP A 115 14.69 -8.00 17.97
C ASP A 115 14.17 -7.88 16.53
N ALA A 116 15.01 -8.20 15.54
CA ALA A 116 14.60 -8.22 14.15
C ALA A 116 13.49 -9.26 13.90
N GLY A 117 13.57 -10.44 14.53
CA GLY A 117 12.54 -11.47 14.48
C GLY A 117 11.21 -10.99 15.07
N ILE A 118 11.24 -10.43 16.28
CA ILE A 118 10.07 -9.88 16.97
C ILE A 118 9.44 -8.76 16.12
N TYR A 119 10.22 -7.80 15.66
CA TYR A 119 9.70 -6.69 14.87
C TYR A 119 9.12 -7.13 13.51
N SER A 120 9.75 -8.09 12.83
CA SER A 120 9.25 -8.63 11.56
C SER A 120 7.92 -9.35 11.73
N SER A 121 7.71 -10.08 12.83
CA SER A 121 6.43 -10.71 13.14
C SER A 121 5.31 -9.67 13.36
N VAL A 122 5.62 -8.57 14.05
CA VAL A 122 4.71 -7.45 14.22
C VAL A 122 4.35 -6.79 12.89
N LEU A 123 5.34 -6.51 12.02
CA LEU A 123 5.10 -5.97 10.67
C LEU A 123 4.28 -6.92 9.81
N THR A 124 4.44 -8.23 9.97
CA THR A 124 3.64 -9.24 9.27
C THR A 124 2.16 -9.12 9.65
N ILE A 125 1.86 -8.99 10.94
CA ILE A 125 0.48 -8.79 11.42
C ILE A 125 -0.10 -7.49 10.84
N VAL A 126 0.64 -6.39 10.91
CA VAL A 126 0.22 -5.10 10.32
C VAL A 126 -0.08 -5.25 8.82
N SER A 127 0.75 -6.00 8.09
CA SER A 127 0.58 -6.25 6.66
C SER A 127 -0.67 -7.08 6.35
N ILE A 128 -0.95 -8.10 7.15
CA ILE A 128 -2.18 -8.93 7.04
C ILE A 128 -3.42 -8.06 7.28
N LEU A 129 -3.40 -7.24 8.32
CA LEU A 129 -4.51 -6.35 8.64
C LEU A 129 -4.77 -5.30 7.55
N MET A 130 -3.72 -4.88 6.84
CA MET A 130 -3.83 -3.95 5.71
C MET A 130 -4.35 -4.60 4.42
N PHE A 131 -4.54 -5.92 4.38
CA PHE A 131 -5.08 -6.60 3.21
C PHE A 131 -6.50 -6.13 2.87
N PHE A 132 -7.41 -6.12 3.85
CA PHE A 132 -8.79 -5.67 3.65
C PHE A 132 -8.88 -4.21 3.15
N PRO A 133 -8.22 -3.24 3.80
CA PRO A 133 -8.17 -1.86 3.32
C PRO A 133 -7.67 -1.71 1.88
N LYS A 134 -6.68 -2.50 1.47
CA LYS A 134 -6.18 -2.47 0.09
C LYS A 134 -7.24 -2.86 -0.95
N LEU A 135 -8.14 -3.78 -0.63
CA LEU A 135 -9.25 -4.16 -1.51
C LEU A 135 -10.16 -2.95 -1.81
N PHE A 136 -10.42 -2.12 -0.82
CA PHE A 136 -11.20 -0.90 -1.01
C PHE A 136 -10.50 0.10 -1.94
N THR A 137 -9.17 0.24 -1.85
CA THR A 137 -8.42 1.09 -2.77
C THR A 137 -8.58 0.64 -4.22
N GLN A 138 -8.59 -0.66 -4.49
CA GLN A 138 -8.76 -1.22 -5.84
C GLN A 138 -10.13 -0.91 -6.44
N VAL A 139 -11.15 -0.71 -5.62
CA VAL A 139 -12.50 -0.35 -6.05
C VAL A 139 -12.66 1.16 -6.17
N PHE A 140 -12.22 1.92 -5.17
CA PHE A 140 -12.48 3.35 -5.12
C PHE A 140 -11.59 4.19 -6.04
N LEU A 141 -10.34 3.78 -6.27
CA LEU A 141 -9.44 4.51 -7.16
C LEU A 141 -10.00 4.65 -8.59
N PRO A 142 -10.42 3.57 -9.28
CA PRO A 142 -11.01 3.70 -10.61
C PRO A 142 -12.35 4.43 -10.60
N GLU A 143 -13.18 4.26 -9.55
CA GLU A 143 -14.46 4.96 -9.44
C GLU A 143 -14.26 6.48 -9.31
N PHE A 144 -13.34 6.94 -8.47
CA PHE A 144 -13.01 8.37 -8.38
C PHE A 144 -12.43 8.91 -9.69
N SER A 145 -11.58 8.15 -10.37
CA SER A 145 -11.03 8.55 -11.67
C SER A 145 -12.11 8.71 -12.73
N LYS A 146 -13.07 7.78 -12.77
CA LYS A 146 -14.20 7.81 -13.71
C LYS A 146 -15.08 9.03 -13.44
N LEU A 147 -15.55 9.21 -12.21
CA LEU A 147 -16.43 10.31 -11.83
C LEU A 147 -15.76 11.68 -12.01
N PHE A 148 -14.45 11.76 -11.78
CA PHE A 148 -13.68 12.96 -12.04
C PHE A 148 -13.64 13.29 -13.54
N GLY A 149 -13.45 12.27 -14.38
CA GLY A 149 -13.52 12.42 -15.86
C GLY A 149 -14.89 12.84 -16.38
N GLU A 150 -15.97 12.40 -15.73
CA GLU A 150 -17.36 12.75 -16.02
C GLU A 150 -17.77 14.11 -15.45
N GLY A 151 -16.98 14.71 -14.55
CA GLY A 151 -17.29 15.97 -13.87
C GLY A 151 -18.39 15.86 -12.80
N ASP A 152 -18.74 14.62 -12.37
CA ASP A 152 -19.79 14.39 -11.35
C ASP A 152 -19.24 14.56 -9.93
N ASN A 153 -19.01 15.81 -9.57
CA ASN A 153 -18.46 16.19 -8.26
C ASN A 153 -19.40 15.81 -7.10
N LYS A 154 -20.73 15.85 -7.32
CA LYS A 154 -21.73 15.51 -6.28
C LYS A 154 -21.61 14.04 -5.90
N ARG A 155 -21.47 13.17 -6.88
CA ARG A 155 -21.35 11.73 -6.65
C ARG A 155 -20.00 11.37 -6.01
N ILE A 156 -18.91 12.07 -6.39
CA ILE A 156 -17.61 11.94 -5.73
C ILE A 156 -17.76 12.20 -4.23
N PHE A 157 -18.42 13.30 -3.85
CA PHE A 157 -18.60 13.67 -2.44
C PHE A 157 -19.47 12.66 -1.67
N GLN A 158 -20.55 12.16 -2.28
CA GLN A 158 -21.41 11.14 -1.66
C GLN A 158 -20.67 9.82 -1.39
N ILE A 159 -19.96 9.30 -2.41
CA ILE A 159 -19.16 8.07 -2.27
C ILE A 159 -18.06 8.27 -1.24
N PHE A 160 -17.37 9.41 -1.27
CA PHE A 160 -16.32 9.73 -0.32
C PHE A 160 -16.85 9.69 1.13
N ASN A 161 -17.92 10.40 1.44
CA ASN A 161 -18.48 10.47 2.80
C ASN A 161 -18.93 9.09 3.29
N LYS A 162 -19.65 8.34 2.45
CA LYS A 162 -20.10 6.98 2.79
C LYS A 162 -18.92 6.07 3.09
N THR A 163 -17.91 6.08 2.23
CA THR A 163 -16.71 5.25 2.39
C THR A 163 -15.91 5.64 3.62
N ASN A 164 -15.76 6.95 3.85
CA ASN A 164 -15.02 7.46 5.01
C ASN A 164 -15.64 6.99 6.32
N SER A 165 -16.97 7.07 6.46
CA SER A 165 -17.68 6.60 7.65
C SER A 165 -17.49 5.10 7.89
N VAL A 166 -17.58 4.29 6.83
CA VAL A 166 -17.34 2.84 6.91
C VAL A 166 -15.89 2.54 7.32
N MET A 167 -14.91 3.27 6.74
CA MET A 167 -13.50 3.06 7.05
C MET A 167 -13.15 3.45 8.50
N ILE A 168 -13.73 4.53 9.04
CA ILE A 168 -13.53 4.92 10.43
C ILE A 168 -14.04 3.83 11.37
N LEU A 169 -15.26 3.34 11.16
CA LEU A 169 -15.85 2.30 12.01
C LEU A 169 -15.06 0.99 11.93
N LEU A 170 -14.73 0.54 10.73
CA LEU A 170 -14.00 -0.69 10.50
C LEU A 170 -12.59 -0.62 11.10
N SER A 171 -11.87 0.49 10.90
CA SER A 171 -10.53 0.66 11.46
C SER A 171 -10.54 0.76 12.98
N ALA A 172 -11.52 1.43 13.58
CA ALA A 172 -11.67 1.49 15.03
C ALA A 172 -11.90 0.09 15.63
N LEU A 173 -12.78 -0.70 15.02
CA LEU A 173 -13.06 -2.07 15.45
C LEU A 173 -11.81 -2.97 15.33
N ILE A 174 -11.13 -2.96 14.20
CA ILE A 174 -9.91 -3.75 13.98
C ILE A 174 -8.82 -3.34 14.96
N CYS A 175 -8.57 -2.04 15.12
CA CYS A 175 -7.54 -1.54 16.05
C CYS A 175 -7.85 -1.89 17.49
N LEU A 176 -9.13 -1.84 17.90
CA LEU A 176 -9.56 -2.24 19.25
C LEU A 176 -9.31 -3.74 19.49
N ILE A 177 -9.67 -4.60 18.55
CA ILE A 177 -9.43 -6.05 18.62
C ILE A 177 -7.92 -6.32 18.73
N VAL A 178 -7.11 -5.69 17.88
CA VAL A 178 -5.66 -5.86 17.88
C VAL A 178 -5.03 -5.35 19.18
N PHE A 179 -5.54 -4.25 19.74
CA PHE A 179 -5.06 -3.72 21.01
C PHE A 179 -5.29 -4.70 22.17
N ILE A 180 -6.52 -5.25 22.26
CA ILE A 180 -6.89 -6.17 23.33
C ILE A 180 -6.14 -7.50 23.19
N PHE A 181 -6.10 -8.05 21.99
CA PHE A 181 -5.54 -9.38 21.72
C PHE A 181 -4.09 -9.37 21.23
N SER A 182 -3.36 -8.25 21.35
CA SER A 182 -1.98 -8.10 20.84
C SER A 182 -1.04 -9.23 21.27
N HIS A 183 -1.10 -9.63 22.53
CA HIS A 183 -0.30 -10.72 23.10
C HIS A 183 -0.66 -12.08 22.48
N ASN A 184 -1.95 -12.40 22.42
CA ASN A 184 -2.45 -13.67 21.86
C ASN A 184 -2.18 -13.79 20.37
N ILE A 185 -2.32 -12.69 19.62
CA ILE A 185 -2.05 -12.67 18.17
C ILE A 185 -0.58 -12.97 17.89
N LEU A 186 0.34 -12.37 18.66
CA LEU A 186 1.76 -12.60 18.49
C LEU A 186 2.20 -13.98 18.95
N SER A 187 1.55 -14.56 19.98
CA SER A 187 1.85 -15.90 20.46
C SER A 187 1.61 -17.02 19.40
N ILE A 188 0.85 -16.73 18.34
CA ILE A 188 0.67 -17.64 17.18
C ILE A 188 2.00 -17.92 16.47
N PHE A 189 2.94 -16.95 16.47
CA PHE A 189 4.27 -17.11 15.88
C PHE A 189 5.26 -17.85 16.81
N GLY A 190 4.91 -18.01 18.08
CA GLY A 190 5.72 -18.58 19.13
C GLY A 190 5.63 -17.77 20.42
N LYS A 191 5.83 -18.39 21.58
CA LYS A 191 5.70 -17.71 22.88
C LYS A 191 6.67 -16.53 23.02
N GLU A 192 7.87 -16.64 22.48
CA GLU A 192 8.89 -15.59 22.47
C GLU A 192 8.46 -14.33 21.75
N PHE A 193 7.63 -14.44 20.69
CA PHE A 193 7.15 -13.27 19.92
C PHE A 193 6.09 -12.46 20.66
N SER A 194 5.51 -12.99 21.73
CA SER A 194 4.53 -12.27 22.55
C SER A 194 5.11 -11.03 23.24
N GLU A 195 6.44 -10.98 23.44
CA GLU A 195 7.17 -9.80 23.95
C GLU A 195 7.00 -8.58 23.02
N GLY A 196 6.78 -8.82 21.72
CA GLY A 196 6.46 -7.77 20.74
C GLY A 196 5.09 -7.11 20.92
N SER A 197 4.28 -7.51 21.90
CA SER A 197 2.93 -6.96 22.12
C SER A 197 2.93 -5.46 22.38
N LEU A 198 3.91 -4.95 23.11
CA LEU A 198 4.10 -3.50 23.30
C LEU A 198 4.39 -2.79 21.97
N ILE A 199 5.27 -3.36 21.14
CA ILE A 199 5.61 -2.82 19.83
C ILE A 199 4.38 -2.78 18.93
N LEU A 200 3.59 -3.86 18.89
CA LEU A 200 2.34 -3.90 18.14
C LEU A 200 1.36 -2.80 18.59
N ARG A 201 1.21 -2.59 19.91
CA ARG A 201 0.36 -1.53 20.46
C ARG A 201 0.84 -0.12 20.06
N ILE A 202 2.14 0.12 20.03
CA ILE A 202 2.73 1.39 19.56
C ILE A 202 2.44 1.61 18.07
N LEU A 203 2.34 0.56 17.28
CA LEU A 203 2.03 0.65 15.84
C LEU A 203 0.52 0.83 15.54
N ILE A 204 -0.38 0.62 16.51
CA ILE A 204 -1.84 0.76 16.28
C ILE A 204 -2.25 2.13 15.74
N PRO A 205 -1.75 3.29 16.24
CA PRO A 205 -2.08 4.58 15.64
C PRO A 205 -1.69 4.68 14.17
N SER A 206 -0.56 4.10 13.78
CA SER A 206 -0.13 4.06 12.37
C SER A 206 -1.04 3.18 11.53
N LEU A 207 -1.50 2.05 12.05
CA LEU A 207 -2.46 1.16 11.40
C LEU A 207 -3.81 1.88 11.22
N PHE A 208 -4.32 2.51 12.27
CA PHE A 208 -5.59 3.24 12.26
C PHE A 208 -5.59 4.35 11.20
N ILE A 209 -4.58 5.23 11.21
CA ILE A 209 -4.53 6.36 10.28
C ILE A 209 -4.34 5.89 8.83
N ARG A 210 -3.59 4.79 8.60
CA ARG A 210 -3.46 4.17 7.27
C ARG A 210 -4.81 3.66 6.75
N MET A 211 -5.60 3.01 7.59
CA MET A 211 -6.90 2.48 7.20
C MET A 211 -7.90 3.59 6.88
N ILE A 212 -8.02 4.60 7.73
CA ILE A 212 -8.94 5.73 7.49
C ILE A 212 -8.51 6.61 6.33
N SER A 213 -7.22 6.60 5.97
CA SER A 213 -6.71 7.41 4.86
C SER A 213 -7.10 6.91 3.47
N ILE A 214 -7.58 5.67 3.34
CA ILE A 214 -7.85 5.02 2.05
C ILE A 214 -8.77 5.85 1.13
N PRO A 215 -9.95 6.33 1.55
CA PRO A 215 -10.78 7.15 0.68
C PRO A 215 -10.10 8.47 0.29
N PHE A 216 -9.32 9.07 1.19
CA PHE A 216 -8.59 10.31 0.93
C PHE A 216 -7.47 10.12 -0.10
N VAL A 217 -6.65 9.09 0.09
CA VAL A 217 -5.54 8.77 -0.82
C VAL A 217 -6.08 8.29 -2.17
N SER A 218 -7.17 7.50 -2.20
CA SER A 218 -7.82 7.07 -3.44
C SER A 218 -8.40 8.25 -4.21
N PHE A 219 -9.02 9.22 -3.54
CA PHE A 219 -9.49 10.46 -4.15
C PHE A 219 -8.33 11.27 -4.75
N LEU A 220 -7.26 11.53 -3.99
CA LEU A 220 -6.11 12.28 -4.49
C LEU A 220 -5.44 11.58 -5.67
N SER A 221 -5.27 10.26 -5.61
CA SER A 221 -4.63 9.46 -6.66
C SER A 221 -5.52 9.26 -7.89
N GLY A 222 -6.84 9.17 -7.69
CA GLY A 222 -7.82 9.01 -8.76
C GLY A 222 -8.15 10.32 -9.50
N THR A 223 -7.66 11.46 -9.02
CA THR A 223 -7.88 12.77 -9.61
C THR A 223 -6.57 13.42 -10.06
N LYS A 224 -6.57 14.71 -10.39
CA LYS A 224 -5.36 15.46 -10.78
C LYS A 224 -4.35 15.71 -9.63
N TYR A 225 -4.65 15.22 -8.44
CA TYR A 225 -3.89 15.57 -7.22
C TYR A 225 -2.90 14.49 -6.77
N VAL A 226 -2.48 13.58 -7.64
CA VAL A 226 -1.58 12.45 -7.38
C VAL A 226 -0.22 12.84 -6.77
N LEU A 227 0.22 14.08 -6.94
CA LEU A 227 1.47 14.56 -6.37
C LEU A 227 1.47 14.54 -4.83
N TYR A 228 0.33 14.84 -4.20
CA TYR A 228 0.25 14.97 -2.74
C TYR A 228 0.43 13.66 -1.97
N PRO A 229 -0.15 12.52 -2.37
CA PRO A 229 0.18 11.23 -1.77
C PRO A 229 1.67 10.90 -1.83
N ASN A 230 2.34 11.27 -2.92
CA ASN A 230 3.77 11.01 -3.09
C ASN A 230 4.64 11.89 -2.17
N ILE A 231 4.29 13.17 -2.01
CA ILE A 231 4.91 14.06 -1.01
C ILE A 231 4.72 13.48 0.39
N GLY A 232 3.52 13.01 0.72
CA GLY A 232 3.25 12.33 2.00
C GLY A 232 4.14 11.11 2.23
N GLY A 233 4.41 10.31 1.18
CA GLY A 233 5.35 9.18 1.24
C GLY A 233 6.79 9.62 1.58
N ILE A 234 7.25 10.72 1.01
CA ILE A 234 8.57 11.30 1.32
C ILE A 234 8.61 11.82 2.76
N ILE A 235 7.55 12.50 3.22
CA ILE A 235 7.43 12.97 4.61
C ILE A 235 7.52 11.78 5.59
N ILE A 236 6.82 10.68 5.30
CA ILE A 236 6.90 9.45 6.13
C ILE A 236 8.35 9.02 6.29
N LEU A 237 9.08 8.89 5.18
CA LEU A 237 10.47 8.42 5.22
C LEU A 237 11.37 9.39 6.01
N ILE A 238 11.29 10.69 5.75
CA ILE A 238 12.14 11.69 6.42
C ILE A 238 11.86 11.70 7.93
N ILE A 239 10.60 11.80 8.33
CA ILE A 239 10.23 11.88 9.75
C ILE A 239 10.59 10.59 10.48
N SER A 240 10.29 9.42 9.89
CA SER A 240 10.69 8.14 10.50
C SER A 240 12.19 8.07 10.68
N SER A 241 12.98 8.41 9.67
CA SER A 241 14.44 8.37 9.73
C SER A 241 15.00 9.32 10.79
N LEU A 242 14.49 10.53 10.89
CA LEU A 242 14.88 11.49 11.93
C LEU A 242 14.56 10.96 13.33
N CYS A 243 13.36 10.41 13.54
CA CYS A 243 12.97 9.81 14.81
C CYS A 243 13.86 8.62 15.17
N TRP A 244 14.24 7.78 14.20
CA TRP A 244 15.11 6.64 14.47
C TRP A 244 16.50 7.06 14.92
N VAL A 245 17.10 8.06 14.28
CA VAL A 245 18.41 8.60 14.71
C VAL A 245 18.37 9.10 16.14
N LEU A 246 17.26 9.72 16.56
CA LEU A 246 17.11 10.29 17.89
C LEU A 246 16.68 9.27 18.95
N LEU A 247 15.84 8.30 18.62
CA LEU A 247 15.19 7.45 19.61
C LEU A 247 15.81 6.05 19.74
N VAL A 248 16.43 5.53 18.68
CA VAL A 248 16.98 4.16 18.72
C VAL A 248 18.11 4.00 19.73
N PRO A 249 19.03 4.96 19.91
CA PRO A 249 20.10 4.81 20.90
C PRO A 249 19.60 4.60 22.34
N ASP A 250 18.50 5.27 22.71
CA ASP A 250 17.99 5.24 24.10
C ASP A 250 16.85 4.23 24.30
N TYR A 251 16.02 4.02 23.25
CA TYR A 251 14.78 3.24 23.35
C TYR A 251 14.78 1.96 22.54
N ASN A 252 15.86 1.61 21.85
CA ASN A 252 16.02 0.37 21.09
C ASN A 252 14.81 0.10 20.18
N LEU A 253 14.19 -1.08 20.30
CA LEU A 253 13.06 -1.52 19.47
C LEU A 253 11.80 -0.62 19.62
N VAL A 254 11.59 -0.07 20.81
CA VAL A 254 10.51 0.90 21.07
C VAL A 254 10.75 2.19 20.28
N GLY A 255 11.99 2.66 20.20
CA GLY A 255 12.37 3.82 19.39
C GLY A 255 12.08 3.62 17.90
N ILE A 256 12.30 2.41 17.39
CA ILE A 256 11.94 2.04 16.00
C ILE A 256 10.42 2.16 15.79
N ALA A 257 9.62 1.58 16.71
CA ALA A 257 8.16 1.58 16.59
C ALA A 257 7.57 3.00 16.70
N ILE A 258 8.08 3.82 17.61
CA ILE A 258 7.66 5.23 17.76
C ILE A 258 8.02 6.02 16.51
N GLY A 259 9.23 5.91 15.99
CA GLY A 259 9.68 6.62 14.79
C GLY A 259 8.86 6.23 13.56
N TYR A 260 8.58 4.93 13.39
CA TYR A 260 7.71 4.44 12.31
C TYR A 260 6.29 5.01 12.43
N THR A 261 5.70 4.98 13.63
CA THR A 261 4.36 5.50 13.89
C THR A 261 4.29 7.01 13.67
N ALA A 262 5.24 7.77 14.19
CA ALA A 262 5.30 9.23 14.03
C ALA A 262 5.37 9.63 12.55
N GLY A 263 6.26 9.00 11.78
CA GLY A 263 6.38 9.26 10.34
C GLY A 263 5.07 9.03 9.60
N ILE A 264 4.40 7.89 9.87
CA ILE A 264 3.13 7.54 9.23
C ILE A 264 2.02 8.52 9.64
N VAL A 265 1.89 8.84 10.92
CA VAL A 265 0.85 9.75 11.42
C VAL A 265 1.02 11.15 10.80
N ILE A 266 2.23 11.66 10.72
CA ILE A 266 2.50 12.99 10.15
C ILE A 266 2.31 12.97 8.63
N GLY A 267 2.91 12.02 7.92
CA GLY A 267 2.86 11.99 6.46
C GLY A 267 1.46 11.68 5.90
N ILE A 268 0.73 10.76 6.53
CA ILE A 268 -0.67 10.49 6.15
C ILE A 268 -1.58 11.61 6.63
N GLY A 269 -1.34 12.19 7.81
CA GLY A 269 -2.05 13.38 8.30
C GLY A 269 -1.99 14.53 7.29
N TYR A 270 -0.82 14.77 6.70
CA TYR A 270 -0.66 15.70 5.59
C TYR A 270 -1.55 15.32 4.39
N GLN A 271 -1.56 14.05 3.97
CA GLN A 271 -2.38 13.60 2.84
C GLN A 271 -3.88 13.80 3.11
N ILE A 272 -4.35 13.46 4.31
CA ILE A 272 -5.74 13.66 4.73
C ILE A 272 -6.08 15.16 4.72
N PHE A 273 -5.23 16.00 5.30
CA PHE A 273 -5.43 17.45 5.34
C PHE A 273 -5.59 18.05 3.94
N VAL A 274 -4.68 17.70 3.03
CA VAL A 274 -4.76 18.18 1.63
C VAL A 274 -6.01 17.66 0.94
N ALA A 275 -6.37 16.38 1.14
CA ALA A 275 -7.57 15.81 0.56
C ALA A 275 -8.84 16.57 1.01
N ILE A 276 -8.97 16.88 2.29
CA ILE A 276 -10.09 17.65 2.84
C ILE A 276 -10.18 19.03 2.17
N LEU A 277 -9.06 19.72 2.02
CA LEU A 277 -9.03 21.04 1.34
C LEU A 277 -9.48 20.93 -0.11
N LYS A 278 -9.02 19.90 -0.83
CA LYS A 278 -9.39 19.70 -2.24
C LYS A 278 -10.84 19.25 -2.40
N ILE A 279 -11.35 18.38 -1.56
CA ILE A 279 -12.76 17.93 -1.59
C ILE A 279 -13.70 19.11 -1.32
N LYS A 280 -13.38 19.98 -0.35
CA LYS A 280 -14.18 21.18 -0.09
C LYS A 280 -14.28 22.09 -1.31
N SER A 281 -13.21 22.23 -2.09
CA SER A 281 -13.23 23.04 -3.31
C SER A 281 -14.17 22.47 -4.40
N PHE A 282 -14.52 21.19 -4.33
CA PHE A 282 -15.53 20.58 -5.20
C PHE A 282 -16.96 20.82 -4.72
N SER A 283 -17.16 21.08 -3.41
CA SER A 283 -18.50 21.36 -2.86
C SER A 283 -18.92 22.82 -2.97
N THR A 284 -17.98 23.76 -3.07
CA THR A 284 -18.25 25.20 -3.14
C THR A 284 -18.56 25.72 -4.56
N ASN A 285 -18.35 24.90 -5.59
CA ASN A 285 -18.71 25.22 -6.97
C ASN A 285 -20.14 24.79 -7.34
N TYR A 286 -21.00 24.60 -6.34
CA TYR A 286 -22.45 24.42 -6.39
C TYR A 286 -23.14 25.44 -5.48
#